data_0725ca16a47984026724cfdc1ca748dc
#
_entry.id   0725ca16a47984026724cfdc1ca748dc
#
_cell.length_a   1.000
_cell.length_b   1.000
_cell.length_c   1.000
_cell.angle_alpha   90.00
_cell.angle_beta   90.00
_cell.angle_gamma   90.00
#
_symmetry.space_group_name_H-M   'P 1'
#
loop_
_entity.id
_entity.type
_entity.pdbx_description
1 polymer ?
#
loop_
_entity_poly.entity_id
_entity_poly.type
_entity_poly.pdbx_seq_one_letter_code
_entity_poly.pdbx_strand_id
1 'polypeptide(L)'
;MTGKIAPIVTLTPAPTLDRTYFVKNLEPGAVNRADRVGEELAGKGINVSRALRLAGIDAPGIVPIGDADKGVLERTNSEFLTPLWVDGTLRVSTTIVELDGPTTKINEHPRPLKQADWDQVVKLTIQTIEDTGAKWLVVAGAHPEIVETGKVID
;
A
#
# COMPACT_ATOMS: atom_id res chain seq x y z
N MET A 1 -3.12 -0.35 -36.42
CA MET A 1 -2.58 -1.39 -35.52
C MET A 1 -2.40 -0.74 -34.13
N THR A 2 -3.35 -0.91 -33.25
CA THR A 2 -3.18 -0.51 -31.84
C THR A 2 -2.32 -1.58 -31.17
N GLY A 3 -0.99 -1.36 -31.17
CA GLY A 3 -0.08 -2.24 -30.44
C GLY A 3 -0.50 -2.31 -28.98
N LYS A 4 -0.72 -3.50 -28.45
CA LYS A 4 -1.00 -3.70 -27.02
C LYS A 4 0.16 -3.08 -26.22
N ILE A 5 -0.14 -2.13 -25.35
CA ILE A 5 0.88 -1.51 -24.49
C ILE A 5 1.46 -2.63 -23.59
N ALA A 6 2.78 -2.70 -23.52
CA ALA A 6 3.44 -3.66 -22.65
C ALA A 6 3.05 -3.40 -21.18
N PRO A 7 2.93 -4.43 -20.34
CA PRO A 7 2.65 -4.26 -18.94
C PRO A 7 3.64 -3.33 -18.24
N ILE A 8 3.19 -2.67 -17.20
CA ILE A 8 4.02 -1.79 -16.37
C ILE A 8 3.98 -2.35 -14.96
N VAL A 9 5.12 -2.81 -14.44
CA VAL A 9 5.20 -3.29 -13.06
C VAL A 9 5.32 -2.11 -12.10
N THR A 10 4.59 -2.16 -11.00
CA THR A 10 4.73 -1.17 -9.92
C THR A 10 5.23 -1.85 -8.65
N LEU A 11 6.01 -1.12 -7.86
CA LEU A 11 6.42 -1.53 -6.52
C LEU A 11 6.07 -0.42 -5.53
N THR A 12 5.35 -0.78 -4.49
CA THR A 12 5.10 0.08 -3.32
C THR A 12 5.88 -0.46 -2.13
N PRO A 13 7.05 0.10 -1.80
CA PRO A 13 7.93 -0.48 -0.77
C PRO A 13 7.35 -0.46 0.64
N ALA A 14 6.54 0.54 0.96
CA ALA A 14 5.88 0.68 2.27
C ALA A 14 4.41 1.05 2.10
N PRO A 15 3.54 0.07 1.76
CA PRO A 15 2.10 0.28 1.66
C PRO A 15 1.50 0.72 3.00
N THR A 16 0.27 1.20 2.96
CA THR A 16 -0.49 1.62 4.13
C THR A 16 -1.94 1.16 4.01
N LEU A 17 -2.57 0.90 5.14
CA LEU A 17 -4.02 0.83 5.23
C LEU A 17 -4.53 2.24 5.51
N ASP A 18 -5.08 2.90 4.49
CA ASP A 18 -5.72 4.20 4.67
C ASP A 18 -7.10 3.98 5.29
N ARG A 19 -7.30 4.51 6.49
CA ARG A 19 -8.56 4.43 7.24
C ARG A 19 -9.16 5.81 7.40
N THR A 20 -10.33 6.02 6.80
CA THR A 20 -11.01 7.31 6.80
C THR A 20 -12.24 7.26 7.68
N TYR A 21 -12.27 8.13 8.68
CA TYR A 21 -13.40 8.35 9.57
C TYR A 21 -14.15 9.61 9.14
N PHE A 22 -15.45 9.48 8.89
CA PHE A 22 -16.33 10.60 8.59
C PHE A 22 -17.08 10.96 9.86
N VAL A 23 -16.91 12.19 10.32
CA VAL A 23 -17.54 12.74 11.54
C VAL A 23 -18.28 14.01 11.20
N LYS A 24 -19.24 14.39 12.02
CA LYS A 24 -19.93 15.67 11.87
C LYS A 24 -18.96 16.84 12.13
N ASN A 25 -18.27 16.77 13.25
CA ASN A 25 -17.16 17.65 13.65
C ASN A 25 -16.23 16.88 14.57
N LEU A 26 -14.95 17.24 14.58
CA LEU A 26 -13.95 16.67 15.49
C LEU A 26 -13.84 17.57 16.73
N GLU A 27 -14.13 17.01 17.90
CA GLU A 27 -13.96 17.69 19.18
C GLU A 27 -12.74 17.12 19.92
N PRO A 28 -11.61 17.84 19.95
CA PRO A 28 -10.43 17.39 20.70
C PRO A 28 -10.73 17.22 22.19
N GLY A 29 -10.27 16.10 22.76
CA GLY A 29 -10.51 15.77 24.16
C GLY A 29 -11.85 15.11 24.48
N ALA A 30 -12.76 15.02 23.52
CA ALA A 30 -14.05 14.33 23.65
C ALA A 30 -14.08 12.96 22.98
N VAL A 31 -15.14 12.21 23.25
CA VAL A 31 -15.42 10.96 22.53
C VAL A 31 -16.12 11.28 21.22
N ASN A 32 -15.40 11.17 20.11
CA ASN A 32 -15.95 11.36 18.77
C ASN A 32 -16.45 10.01 18.22
N ARG A 33 -17.61 10.00 17.58
CA ARG A 33 -18.18 8.84 16.91
C ARG A 33 -18.29 9.10 15.42
N ALA A 34 -17.72 8.18 14.62
CA ALA A 34 -17.80 8.29 13.19
C ALA A 34 -19.13 7.78 12.66
N ASP A 35 -19.73 8.52 11.74
CA ASP A 35 -20.95 8.11 11.02
C ASP A 35 -20.65 7.02 10.00
N ARG A 36 -19.43 7.04 9.44
CA ARG A 36 -18.95 6.06 8.46
C ARG A 36 -17.44 5.88 8.61
N VAL A 37 -16.97 4.68 8.33
CA VAL A 37 -15.54 4.35 8.23
C VAL A 37 -15.28 3.72 6.87
N GLY A 38 -14.24 4.16 6.18
CA GLY A 38 -13.74 3.56 4.95
C GLY A 38 -12.34 3.02 5.13
N GLU A 39 -12.01 1.95 4.44
CA GLU A 39 -10.65 1.40 4.37
C GLU A 39 -10.22 1.23 2.92
N GLU A 40 -8.97 1.52 2.65
CA GLU A 40 -8.34 1.32 1.34
C GLU A 40 -6.88 0.90 1.52
N LEU A 41 -6.46 -0.15 0.81
CA LEU A 41 -5.04 -0.45 0.71
C LEU A 41 -4.41 0.55 -0.26
N ALA A 42 -3.47 1.33 0.24
CA ALA A 42 -2.95 2.50 -0.45
C ALA A 42 -1.41 2.55 -0.46
N GLY A 43 -0.93 3.42 -1.30
CA GLY A 43 0.48 3.70 -1.55
C GLY A 43 0.67 4.24 -2.96
N LYS A 44 1.72 5.02 -3.18
CA LYS A 44 1.87 5.71 -4.48
C LYS A 44 1.99 4.74 -5.65
N GLY A 45 2.74 3.64 -5.51
CA GLY A 45 2.83 2.61 -6.56
C GLY A 45 1.50 1.89 -6.77
N ILE A 46 0.73 1.60 -5.70
CA ILE A 46 -0.60 1.02 -5.78
C ILE A 46 -1.53 1.95 -6.57
N ASN A 47 -1.50 3.24 -6.28
CA ASN A 47 -2.34 4.23 -6.99
C ASN A 47 -1.98 4.32 -8.47
N VAL A 48 -0.69 4.22 -8.82
CA VAL A 48 -0.24 4.14 -10.22
C VAL A 48 -0.78 2.88 -10.88
N SER A 49 -0.63 1.71 -10.24
CA SER A 49 -1.17 0.44 -10.76
C SER A 49 -2.68 0.53 -11.00
N ARG A 50 -3.43 1.03 -10.03
CA ARG A 50 -4.88 1.22 -10.13
C ARG A 50 -5.27 2.15 -11.28
N ALA A 51 -4.59 3.29 -11.43
CA ALA A 51 -4.84 4.25 -12.51
C ALA A 51 -4.54 3.66 -13.90
N LEU A 52 -3.43 2.94 -14.04
CA LEU A 52 -3.07 2.27 -15.30
C LEU A 52 -4.10 1.20 -15.68
N ARG A 53 -4.56 0.39 -14.73
CA ARG A 53 -5.59 -0.62 -14.95
C ARG A 53 -6.93 -0.01 -15.36
N LEU A 54 -7.32 1.12 -14.77
CA LEU A 54 -8.50 1.87 -15.21
C LEU A 54 -8.35 2.40 -16.65
N ALA A 55 -7.13 2.68 -17.09
CA ALA A 55 -6.81 3.06 -18.47
C ALA A 55 -6.65 1.86 -19.42
N GLY A 56 -6.92 0.63 -18.95
CA GLY A 56 -6.81 -0.59 -19.75
C GLY A 56 -5.38 -1.11 -19.96
N ILE A 57 -4.43 -0.63 -19.17
CA ILE A 57 -3.03 -1.08 -19.20
C ILE A 57 -2.84 -2.10 -18.08
N ASP A 58 -2.27 -3.26 -18.42
CA ASP A 58 -1.92 -4.25 -17.40
C ASP A 58 -0.79 -3.71 -16.50
N ALA A 59 -1.04 -3.69 -15.19
CA ALA A 59 -0.14 -3.10 -14.22
C ALA A 59 -0.12 -3.90 -12.91
N PRO A 60 0.57 -5.05 -12.88
CA PRO A 60 0.75 -5.79 -11.64
C PRO A 60 1.55 -4.95 -10.63
N GLY A 61 1.07 -4.90 -9.40
CA GLY A 61 1.70 -4.14 -8.32
C GLY A 61 2.25 -5.05 -7.23
N ILE A 62 3.54 -4.93 -6.94
CA ILE A 62 4.20 -5.68 -5.88
C ILE A 62 4.14 -4.88 -4.59
N VAL A 63 3.77 -5.57 -3.50
CA VAL A 63 3.60 -4.94 -2.18
C VAL A 63 4.02 -5.88 -1.05
N PRO A 64 4.91 -5.48 -0.13
CA PRO A 64 5.11 -6.20 1.12
C PRO A 64 3.94 -5.90 2.07
N ILE A 65 3.27 -6.93 2.55
CA ILE A 65 2.11 -6.82 3.45
C ILE A 65 2.35 -7.69 4.68
N GLY A 66 2.09 -7.14 5.87
CA GLY A 66 2.16 -7.91 7.11
C GLY A 66 1.22 -9.13 7.08
N ASP A 67 1.70 -10.27 7.49
CA ASP A 67 0.96 -11.54 7.44
C ASP A 67 -0.26 -11.55 8.39
N ALA A 68 -0.29 -10.67 9.38
CA ALA A 68 -1.48 -10.44 10.21
C ALA A 68 -2.65 -9.80 9.42
N ASP A 69 -2.37 -9.21 8.25
CA ASP A 69 -3.37 -8.53 7.41
C ASP A 69 -3.76 -9.29 6.13
N LYS A 70 -3.63 -10.62 6.11
CA LYS A 70 -3.88 -11.45 4.90
C LYS A 70 -5.23 -11.19 4.20
N GLY A 71 -6.27 -10.81 4.94
CA GLY A 71 -7.58 -10.47 4.37
C GLY A 71 -7.70 -9.07 3.76
N VAL A 72 -6.62 -8.26 3.77
CA VAL A 72 -6.70 -6.86 3.34
C VAL A 72 -6.99 -6.72 1.84
N LEU A 73 -6.45 -7.60 1.01
CA LEU A 73 -6.64 -7.54 -0.43
C LEU A 73 -8.11 -7.65 -0.81
N GLU A 74 -8.80 -8.65 -0.24
CA GLU A 74 -10.22 -8.89 -0.48
C GLU A 74 -11.08 -7.74 0.05
N ARG A 75 -10.93 -7.37 1.33
CA ARG A 75 -11.78 -6.33 1.94
C ARG A 75 -11.58 -4.93 1.35
N THR A 76 -10.47 -4.70 0.63
CA THR A 76 -10.17 -3.42 -0.03
C THR A 76 -10.25 -3.49 -1.57
N ASN A 77 -10.76 -4.59 -2.14
CA ASN A 77 -10.82 -4.85 -3.59
C ASN A 77 -9.46 -4.61 -4.28
N SER A 78 -8.41 -5.18 -3.69
CA SER A 78 -7.02 -4.98 -4.13
C SER A 78 -6.34 -6.27 -4.60
N GLU A 79 -7.11 -7.28 -5.03
CA GLU A 79 -6.63 -8.59 -5.47
C GLU A 79 -5.79 -8.52 -6.76
N PHE A 80 -5.77 -7.38 -7.42
CA PHE A 80 -4.88 -7.11 -8.56
C PHE A 80 -3.41 -6.91 -8.15
N LEU A 81 -3.13 -6.79 -6.85
CA LEU A 81 -1.79 -6.68 -6.31
C LEU A 81 -1.19 -8.07 -6.04
N THR A 82 0.11 -8.16 -6.15
CA THR A 82 0.89 -9.35 -5.80
C THR A 82 1.58 -9.11 -4.46
N PRO A 83 1.07 -9.67 -3.36
CA PRO A 83 1.66 -9.46 -2.05
C PRO A 83 2.91 -10.33 -1.85
N LEU A 84 3.92 -9.78 -1.20
CA LEU A 84 4.88 -10.55 -0.42
C LEU A 84 4.44 -10.48 1.05
N TRP A 85 4.10 -11.63 1.64
CA TRP A 85 3.75 -11.68 3.05
C TRP A 85 4.99 -11.61 3.91
N VAL A 86 5.06 -10.61 4.78
CA VAL A 86 6.16 -10.37 5.70
C VAL A 86 5.65 -10.41 7.14
N ASP A 87 6.53 -10.60 8.10
CA ASP A 87 6.17 -10.60 9.52
C ASP A 87 5.58 -9.25 9.96
N GLY A 88 4.47 -9.28 10.71
CA GLY A 88 3.86 -8.10 11.34
C GLY A 88 2.56 -7.61 10.70
N THR A 89 2.35 -6.31 10.77
CA THR A 89 1.12 -5.62 10.34
C THR A 89 1.41 -4.49 9.35
N LEU A 90 0.40 -4.10 8.57
CA LEU A 90 0.44 -2.84 7.83
C LEU A 90 0.48 -1.64 8.80
N ARG A 91 1.17 -0.59 8.41
CA ARG A 91 0.96 0.71 9.03
C ARG A 91 -0.40 1.28 8.64
N VAL A 92 -0.94 2.15 9.48
CA VAL A 92 -2.23 2.81 9.22
C VAL A 92 -2.01 4.30 8.97
N SER A 93 -2.68 4.83 7.96
CA SER A 93 -2.84 6.27 7.75
C SER A 93 -4.28 6.63 8.07
N THR A 94 -4.49 7.34 9.17
CA THR A 94 -5.80 7.77 9.61
C THR A 94 -6.16 9.12 9.02
N THR A 95 -7.32 9.19 8.38
CA THR A 95 -7.90 10.45 7.89
C THR A 95 -9.21 10.69 8.61
N ILE A 96 -9.39 11.86 9.20
CA ILE A 96 -10.65 12.31 9.80
C ILE A 96 -11.21 13.41 8.90
N VAL A 97 -12.38 13.16 8.34
CA VAL A 97 -13.08 14.10 7.45
C VAL A 97 -14.27 14.65 8.21
N GLU A 98 -14.29 15.95 8.42
CA GLU A 98 -15.44 16.67 9.01
C GLU A 98 -16.41 17.07 7.90
N LEU A 99 -17.72 16.97 8.17
CA LEU A 99 -18.78 17.23 7.16
C LEU A 99 -18.66 18.61 6.53
N ASP A 100 -18.48 19.63 7.36
CA ASP A 100 -18.38 21.05 6.94
C ASP A 100 -17.09 21.70 7.48
N GLY A 101 -16.05 20.90 7.68
CA GLY A 101 -14.82 21.32 8.34
C GLY A 101 -13.54 20.81 7.66
N PRO A 102 -12.41 20.92 8.36
CA PRO A 102 -11.13 20.48 7.87
C PRO A 102 -11.01 18.97 7.76
N THR A 103 -9.98 18.54 7.06
CA THR A 103 -9.52 17.14 7.05
C THR A 103 -8.24 17.04 7.87
N THR A 104 -8.25 16.18 8.89
CA THR A 104 -7.08 15.88 9.73
C THR A 104 -6.48 14.55 9.35
N LYS A 105 -5.15 14.49 9.25
CA LYS A 105 -4.43 13.24 8.92
C LYS A 105 -3.41 12.90 10.00
N ILE A 106 -3.37 11.61 10.36
CA ILE A 106 -2.39 11.02 11.27
C ILE A 106 -1.78 9.83 10.55
N ASN A 107 -0.51 9.91 10.19
CA ASN A 107 0.18 8.88 9.44
C ASN A 107 1.20 8.18 10.32
N GLU A 108 1.13 6.87 10.40
CA GLU A 108 2.19 6.07 11.01
C GLU A 108 3.44 6.04 10.12
N HIS A 109 4.59 5.92 10.76
CA HIS A 109 5.85 5.69 10.03
C HIS A 109 5.84 4.36 9.29
N PRO A 110 6.60 4.22 8.19
CA PRO A 110 6.80 2.93 7.54
C PRO A 110 7.31 1.90 8.55
N ARG A 111 6.77 0.67 8.50
CA ARG A 111 7.30 -0.44 9.28
C ARG A 111 8.67 -0.84 8.73
N PRO A 112 9.66 -1.10 9.56
CA PRO A 112 10.94 -1.65 9.11
C PRO A 112 10.74 -3.00 8.43
N LEU A 113 11.57 -3.32 7.44
CA LEU A 113 11.64 -4.62 6.80
C LEU A 113 12.99 -5.27 7.09
N LYS A 114 12.98 -6.59 7.31
CA LYS A 114 14.21 -7.37 7.39
C LYS A 114 14.88 -7.39 6.01
N GLN A 115 16.21 -7.38 5.97
CA GLN A 115 16.97 -7.46 4.71
C GLN A 115 16.53 -8.67 3.86
N ALA A 116 16.31 -9.83 4.50
CA ALA A 116 15.87 -11.03 3.80
C ALA A 116 14.48 -10.87 3.13
N ASP A 117 13.55 -10.15 3.76
CA ASP A 117 12.24 -9.85 3.18
C ASP A 117 12.37 -8.87 2.02
N TRP A 118 13.25 -7.86 2.16
CA TRP A 118 13.52 -6.93 1.08
C TRP A 118 14.13 -7.63 -0.14
N ASP A 119 15.07 -8.54 0.06
CA ASP A 119 15.66 -9.34 -1.02
C ASP A 119 14.59 -10.16 -1.76
N GLN A 120 13.60 -10.69 -1.04
CA GLN A 120 12.46 -11.38 -1.65
C GLN A 120 11.54 -10.43 -2.42
N VAL A 121 11.31 -9.21 -1.92
CA VAL A 121 10.56 -8.16 -2.66
C VAL A 121 11.23 -7.86 -3.99
N VAL A 122 12.56 -7.68 -3.97
CA VAL A 122 13.35 -7.43 -5.18
C VAL A 122 13.26 -8.61 -6.14
N LYS A 123 13.45 -9.83 -5.63
CA LYS A 123 13.35 -11.06 -6.45
C LYS A 123 11.99 -11.20 -7.09
N LEU A 124 10.91 -11.03 -6.33
CA LEU A 124 9.54 -11.10 -6.83
C LEU A 124 9.27 -10.03 -7.90
N THR A 125 9.81 -8.83 -7.70
CA THR A 125 9.67 -7.73 -8.65
C THR A 125 10.36 -8.07 -9.99
N ILE A 126 11.59 -8.56 -9.94
CA ILE A 126 12.34 -8.98 -11.14
C ILE A 126 11.59 -10.12 -11.86
N GLN A 127 11.18 -11.15 -11.12
CA GLN A 127 10.41 -12.25 -11.69
C GLN A 127 9.13 -11.78 -12.38
N THR A 128 8.39 -10.85 -11.76
CA THR A 128 7.17 -10.30 -12.35
C THR A 128 7.46 -9.52 -13.64
N ILE A 129 8.58 -8.78 -13.72
CA ILE A 129 9.01 -8.09 -14.94
C ILE A 129 9.30 -9.09 -16.06
N GLU A 130 10.03 -10.17 -15.74
CA GLU A 130 10.38 -11.23 -16.70
C GLU A 130 9.13 -11.95 -17.21
N ASP A 131 8.25 -12.40 -16.31
CA ASP A 131 7.05 -13.17 -16.63
C ASP A 131 6.04 -12.36 -17.46
N THR A 132 5.95 -11.06 -17.23
CA THR A 132 5.01 -10.17 -17.94
C THR A 132 5.60 -9.55 -19.20
N GLY A 133 6.92 -9.57 -19.34
CA GLY A 133 7.64 -8.84 -20.41
C GLY A 133 7.54 -7.31 -20.23
N ALA A 134 7.32 -6.84 -19.02
CA ALA A 134 7.22 -5.41 -18.72
C ALA A 134 8.48 -4.65 -19.15
N LYS A 135 8.28 -3.43 -19.66
CA LYS A 135 9.37 -2.56 -20.10
C LYS A 135 9.63 -1.41 -19.10
N TRP A 136 8.74 -1.25 -18.14
CA TRP A 136 8.80 -0.19 -17.14
C TRP A 136 8.55 -0.76 -15.75
N LEU A 137 9.34 -0.29 -14.81
CA LEU A 137 9.13 -0.46 -13.37
C LEU A 137 8.93 0.91 -12.74
N VAL A 138 7.84 1.08 -12.01
CA VAL A 138 7.56 2.27 -11.21
C VAL A 138 7.71 1.92 -9.73
N VAL A 139 8.74 2.44 -9.10
CA VAL A 139 8.93 2.35 -7.65
C VAL A 139 8.51 3.67 -7.03
N ALA A 140 7.46 3.67 -6.22
CA ALA A 140 6.91 4.91 -5.69
C ALA A 140 6.31 4.75 -4.28
N GLY A 141 6.47 5.78 -3.47
CA GLY A 141 5.95 5.86 -2.11
C GLY A 141 7.05 6.02 -1.08
N ALA A 142 6.68 5.85 0.20
CA ALA A 142 7.63 5.82 1.29
C ALA A 142 8.50 4.55 1.19
N HIS A 143 9.71 4.63 1.72
CA HIS A 143 10.60 3.48 1.83
C HIS A 143 10.65 3.01 3.29
N PRO A 144 10.64 1.69 3.54
CA PRO A 144 10.87 1.15 4.86
C PRO A 144 12.35 1.31 5.24
N GLU A 145 12.64 1.38 6.52
CA GLU A 145 13.97 1.12 7.01
C GLU A 145 14.30 -0.37 6.81
N ILE A 146 15.47 -0.67 6.28
CA ILE A 146 15.92 -2.05 6.11
C ILE A 146 16.83 -2.41 7.28
N VAL A 147 16.44 -3.42 8.03
CA VAL A 147 17.16 -3.86 9.24
C VAL A 147 17.75 -5.25 9.06
N GLU A 148 18.99 -5.42 9.53
CA GLU A 148 19.62 -6.74 9.60
C GLU A 148 18.94 -7.60 10.69
N THR A 149 18.84 -8.90 10.42
CA THR A 149 18.29 -9.86 11.39
C THR A 149 19.11 -9.82 12.69
N GLY A 150 18.48 -9.42 13.80
CA GLY A 150 19.10 -9.41 15.13
C GLY A 150 19.17 -8.06 15.84
N LYS A 151 18.87 -6.96 15.17
CA LYS A 151 18.67 -5.67 15.84
C LYS A 151 17.18 -5.47 16.11
N VAL A 152 16.73 -5.89 17.28
CA VAL A 152 15.46 -5.42 17.84
C VAL A 152 15.73 -3.98 18.31
N ILE A 153 15.10 -3.02 17.69
CA ILE A 153 15.06 -1.65 18.21
C ILE A 153 13.88 -1.63 19.19
N ASP A 154 14.22 -1.56 20.49
CA ASP A 154 13.26 -1.34 21.58
C ASP A 154 12.64 0.08 21.47
#